data_24b2c9a9572a69ac5e256cf158e2e330
#
_entry.id   24b2c9a9572a69ac5e256cf158e2e330
#
_cell.length_a   1.000
_cell.length_b   1.000
_cell.length_c   1.000
_cell.angle_alpha   90.00
_cell.angle_beta   90.00
_cell.angle_gamma   90.00
#
_symmetry.space_group_name_H-M   'P 1'
#
loop_
_entity.id
_entity.type
_entity.pdbx_description
1 polymer ?
#
loop_
_entity_poly.entity_id
_entity_poly.type
_entity_poly.pdbx_seq_one_letter_code
_entity_poly.pdbx_strand_id
1 'polypeptide(L)'
;IIFGIALEKGYFSGSLETKASIYLTEWANDSRNSITIKNLLDMRSGLVPKCYSDASGWNICSAAEFGSGGGFVTADDQLTECINRQMAQTGITHAWYAYGSQTFDSGDWVYQNCDTQVLGEIFFRAVGQDIKSFADTYLFSKIGITSVSADWWRDNTSGNQANGNYLTYCCLDMTARDFAKIALLLINDGVWLGEQIIPVSY
;
A
#
# COMPACT_ATOMS: atom_id res chain seq x y z
N ILE A 1 6.05 -8.75 3.05
CA ILE A 1 7.44 -9.21 2.83
C ILE A 1 8.41 -8.04 2.92
N ILE A 2 8.37 -7.05 2.03
CA ILE A 2 9.35 -5.95 1.94
C ILE A 2 9.40 -5.15 3.25
N PHE A 3 8.25 -4.83 3.86
CA PHE A 3 8.19 -4.16 5.16
C PHE A 3 8.85 -5.00 6.27
N GLY A 4 8.66 -6.32 6.29
CA GLY A 4 9.32 -7.19 7.25
C GLY A 4 10.84 -7.16 7.13
N ILE A 5 11.34 -7.23 5.90
CA ILE A 5 12.79 -7.14 5.62
C ILE A 5 13.34 -5.77 6.07
N ALA A 6 12.63 -4.68 5.77
CA ALA A 6 13.06 -3.35 6.14
C ALA A 6 13.02 -3.11 7.68
N LEU A 7 12.01 -3.68 8.35
CA LEU A 7 11.90 -3.65 9.81
C LEU A 7 13.07 -4.36 10.48
N GLU A 8 13.40 -5.58 10.04
CA GLU A 8 14.55 -6.36 10.53
C GLU A 8 15.88 -5.62 10.34
N LYS A 9 15.99 -4.87 9.25
CA LYS A 9 17.18 -4.05 8.95
C LYS A 9 17.23 -2.72 9.72
N GLY A 10 16.23 -2.43 10.55
CA GLY A 10 16.19 -1.24 11.39
C GLY A 10 15.84 0.05 10.67
N TYR A 11 15.25 -0.01 9.47
CA TYR A 11 14.82 1.18 8.74
C TYR A 11 13.60 1.86 9.34
N PHE A 12 12.78 1.13 10.09
CA PHE A 12 11.65 1.69 10.80
C PHE A 12 11.97 1.84 12.28
N SER A 13 11.67 3.02 12.85
CA SER A 13 11.80 3.25 14.29
C SER A 13 10.68 2.52 15.03
N GLY A 14 11.00 1.43 15.69
CA GLY A 14 10.06 0.70 16.52
C GLY A 14 9.44 -0.53 15.85
N SER A 15 8.12 -0.62 15.81
CA SER A 15 7.38 -1.78 15.34
C SER A 15 6.33 -1.37 14.28
N LEU A 16 5.56 -2.34 13.80
CA LEU A 16 4.42 -2.06 12.92
C LEU A 16 3.33 -1.21 13.60
N GLU A 17 3.33 -1.11 14.92
CA GLU A 17 2.44 -0.20 15.66
C GLU A 17 2.90 1.26 15.62
N THR A 18 4.02 1.55 14.96
CA THR A 18 4.48 2.91 14.72
C THR A 18 3.44 3.69 13.91
N LYS A 19 3.16 4.92 14.34
CA LYS A 19 2.20 5.80 13.66
C LYS A 19 2.69 6.16 12.26
N ALA A 20 1.82 6.02 11.27
CA ALA A 20 2.09 6.42 9.90
C ALA A 20 2.42 7.91 9.77
N SER A 21 1.84 8.76 10.63
CA SER A 21 2.06 10.20 10.67
C SER A 21 3.49 10.64 11.00
N ILE A 22 4.33 9.75 11.51
CA ILE A 22 5.78 9.99 11.68
C ILE A 22 6.44 10.18 10.32
N TYR A 23 5.97 9.46 9.32
CA TYR A 23 6.47 9.52 7.94
C TYR A 23 5.56 10.37 7.05
N LEU A 24 4.24 10.23 7.18
CA LEU A 24 3.23 11.06 6.49
C LEU A 24 2.83 12.23 7.39
N THR A 25 3.67 13.26 7.42
CA THR A 25 3.47 14.44 8.29
C THR A 25 2.18 15.20 7.98
N GLU A 26 1.60 14.99 6.80
CA GLU A 26 0.30 15.47 6.38
C GLU A 26 -0.84 14.99 7.28
N TRP A 27 -0.64 13.85 7.96
CA TRP A 27 -1.62 13.25 8.88
C TRP A 27 -1.41 13.61 10.35
N ALA A 28 -0.38 14.38 10.66
CA ALA A 28 0.04 14.61 12.04
C ALA A 28 -0.99 15.41 12.89
N ASN A 29 -1.79 16.26 12.24
CA ASN A 29 -2.65 17.24 12.91
C ASN A 29 -4.16 16.95 12.80
N ASP A 30 -4.56 15.75 12.37
CA ASP A 30 -5.96 15.35 12.29
C ASP A 30 -6.18 13.91 12.79
N SER A 31 -7.38 13.38 12.61
CA SER A 31 -7.75 12.03 13.11
C SER A 31 -6.91 10.90 12.51
N ARG A 32 -6.29 11.10 11.34
CA ARG A 32 -5.39 10.12 10.72
C ARG A 32 -4.08 9.93 11.47
N ASN A 33 -3.76 10.80 12.43
CA ASN A 33 -2.61 10.65 13.32
C ASN A 33 -2.65 9.36 14.17
N SER A 34 -3.81 8.73 14.30
CA SER A 34 -3.97 7.46 15.01
C SER A 34 -3.62 6.22 14.16
N ILE A 35 -3.54 6.36 12.84
CA ILE A 35 -3.29 5.24 11.93
C ILE A 35 -1.86 4.73 12.13
N THR A 36 -1.71 3.41 12.33
CA THR A 36 -0.40 2.75 12.41
C THR A 36 -0.03 2.12 11.07
N ILE A 37 1.25 1.79 10.89
CA ILE A 37 1.72 1.00 9.75
C ILE A 37 0.97 -0.33 9.68
N LYS A 38 0.72 -0.95 10.84
CA LYS A 38 -0.05 -2.19 10.93
C LYS A 38 -1.48 -2.02 10.42
N ASN A 39 -2.17 -0.93 10.79
CA ASN A 39 -3.52 -0.68 10.28
C ASN A 39 -3.56 -0.65 8.74
N LEU A 40 -2.57 -0.02 8.12
CA LEU A 40 -2.47 0.04 6.66
C LEU A 40 -2.17 -1.34 6.04
N LEU A 41 -1.25 -2.11 6.62
CA LEU A 41 -0.92 -3.46 6.16
C LEU A 41 -2.10 -4.42 6.30
N ASP A 42 -2.91 -4.26 7.34
CA ASP A 42 -4.08 -5.08 7.62
C ASP A 42 -5.34 -4.59 6.89
N MET A 43 -5.26 -3.50 6.11
CA MET A 43 -6.42 -2.83 5.49
C MET A 43 -7.49 -2.43 6.51
N ARG A 44 -7.05 -1.81 7.61
CA ARG A 44 -7.87 -1.37 8.76
C ARG A 44 -7.61 0.08 9.14
N SER A 45 -7.21 0.90 8.19
CA SER A 45 -6.86 2.31 8.43
C SER A 45 -8.04 3.16 8.87
N GLY A 46 -9.25 2.79 8.45
CA GLY A 46 -10.45 3.62 8.61
C GLY A 46 -10.52 4.80 7.64
N LEU A 47 -9.64 4.87 6.65
CA LEU A 47 -9.76 5.84 5.57
C LEU A 47 -11.02 5.55 4.75
N VAL A 48 -11.72 6.60 4.35
CA VAL A 48 -12.90 6.47 3.49
C VAL A 48 -12.44 5.90 2.15
N PRO A 49 -12.91 4.71 1.72
CA PRO A 49 -12.81 4.36 0.32
C PRO A 49 -13.50 5.47 -0.47
N LYS A 50 -12.96 5.89 -1.61
CA LYS A 50 -13.54 7.00 -2.41
C LYS A 50 -14.94 6.69 -2.95
N CYS A 51 -15.52 5.63 -2.47
CA CYS A 51 -16.86 5.17 -2.69
C CYS A 51 -17.75 5.68 -1.55
N TYR A 52 -18.54 6.69 -1.79
CA TYR A 52 -19.57 7.13 -0.84
C TYR A 52 -20.92 7.16 -1.53
N SER A 53 -21.98 6.89 -0.78
CA SER A 53 -23.32 7.21 -1.23
C SER A 53 -23.53 8.72 -1.06
N ASP A 54 -23.86 9.40 -2.13
CA ASP A 54 -24.40 10.75 -2.00
C ASP A 54 -25.81 10.73 -1.39
N ALA A 55 -26.34 11.90 -1.13
CA ALA A 55 -27.70 12.04 -0.57
C ALA A 55 -28.81 11.44 -1.45
N SER A 56 -28.53 11.08 -2.70
CA SER A 56 -29.43 10.39 -3.61
C SER A 56 -29.32 8.86 -3.56
N GLY A 57 -28.39 8.34 -2.75
CA GLY A 57 -28.15 6.91 -2.62
C GLY A 57 -27.34 6.29 -3.77
N TRP A 58 -26.72 7.12 -4.58
CA TRP A 58 -25.93 6.66 -5.71
C TRP A 58 -24.51 6.21 -5.32
N ASN A 59 -24.15 5.11 -5.88
CA ASN A 59 -22.85 4.50 -5.71
C ASN A 59 -21.81 5.16 -6.64
N ILE A 60 -21.03 6.09 -6.10
CA ILE A 60 -20.01 6.83 -6.86
C ILE A 60 -18.70 6.04 -7.02
N CYS A 61 -18.64 4.79 -6.55
CA CYS A 61 -17.45 3.94 -6.65
C CYS A 61 -16.95 3.70 -8.06
N SER A 62 -17.87 3.43 -8.99
CA SER A 62 -17.48 3.07 -10.36
C SER A 62 -16.81 4.21 -11.11
N ALA A 63 -17.19 5.45 -10.80
CA ALA A 63 -16.60 6.64 -11.40
C ALA A 63 -15.33 7.11 -10.67
N ALA A 64 -15.26 6.88 -9.36
CA ALA A 64 -14.19 7.43 -8.52
C ALA A 64 -12.96 6.53 -8.40
N GLU A 65 -13.14 5.21 -8.43
CA GLU A 65 -12.01 4.28 -8.29
C GLU A 65 -11.52 3.75 -9.65
N PHE A 66 -12.44 3.50 -10.61
CA PHE A 66 -12.13 2.84 -11.88
C PHE A 66 -12.66 3.56 -13.13
N GLY A 67 -13.28 4.72 -12.99
CA GLY A 67 -13.95 5.40 -14.09
C GLY A 67 -13.04 6.29 -14.95
N SER A 68 -13.41 6.45 -16.21
CA SER A 68 -12.73 7.28 -17.22
C SER A 68 -12.83 8.80 -17.00
N GLY A 69 -13.23 9.25 -15.83
CA GLY A 69 -13.53 10.66 -15.54
C GLY A 69 -12.90 11.20 -14.26
N GLY A 70 -11.70 10.76 -13.85
CA GLY A 70 -11.02 11.31 -12.67
C GLY A 70 -11.05 10.40 -11.44
N GLY A 71 -11.16 9.09 -11.63
CA GLY A 71 -11.02 8.11 -10.55
C GLY A 71 -9.56 7.98 -10.08
N PHE A 72 -9.37 7.42 -8.89
CA PHE A 72 -8.06 7.19 -8.31
C PHE A 72 -7.08 6.52 -9.30
N VAL A 73 -7.51 5.45 -9.98
CA VAL A 73 -6.64 4.66 -10.90
C VAL A 73 -6.24 5.45 -12.16
N THR A 74 -6.97 6.50 -12.51
CA THR A 74 -6.70 7.36 -13.66
C THR A 74 -6.12 8.71 -13.27
N ALA A 75 -5.92 8.95 -11.99
CA ALA A 75 -5.28 10.18 -11.52
C ALA A 75 -3.79 10.17 -11.91
N ASP A 76 -3.29 11.31 -12.34
CA ASP A 76 -1.86 11.46 -12.62
C ASP A 76 -1.03 11.28 -11.35
N ASP A 77 -1.52 11.79 -10.22
CA ASP A 77 -0.92 11.66 -8.89
C ASP A 77 -1.83 10.82 -7.97
N GLN A 78 -1.69 9.51 -8.07
CA GLN A 78 -2.47 8.57 -7.28
C GLN A 78 -2.08 8.58 -5.80
N LEU A 79 -0.84 8.90 -5.49
CA LEU A 79 -0.36 8.99 -4.12
C LEU A 79 -1.03 10.16 -3.38
N THR A 80 -1.03 11.35 -3.97
CA THR A 80 -1.68 12.53 -3.38
C THR A 80 -3.17 12.31 -3.17
N GLU A 81 -3.86 11.63 -4.09
CA GLU A 81 -5.25 11.22 -3.91
C GLU A 81 -5.44 10.36 -2.65
N CYS A 82 -4.52 9.46 -2.37
CA CYS A 82 -4.57 8.60 -1.19
C CYS A 82 -4.20 9.34 0.10
N ILE A 83 -3.16 10.18 0.07
CA ILE A 83 -2.76 11.00 1.24
C ILE A 83 -3.90 11.92 1.69
N ASN A 84 -4.68 12.46 0.75
CA ASN A 84 -5.77 13.38 1.02
C ASN A 84 -7.09 12.72 1.45
N ARG A 85 -7.17 11.39 1.52
CA ARG A 85 -8.39 10.71 1.98
C ARG A 85 -8.69 11.04 3.44
N GLN A 86 -9.97 11.18 3.72
CA GLN A 86 -10.48 11.47 5.07
C GLN A 86 -10.72 10.16 5.84
N MET A 87 -10.80 10.27 7.16
CA MET A 87 -11.29 9.18 8.00
C MET A 87 -12.78 8.95 7.79
N ALA A 88 -13.20 7.70 7.84
CA ALA A 88 -14.60 7.33 7.91
C ALA A 88 -15.26 7.95 9.16
N GLN A 89 -16.48 8.42 9.01
CA GLN A 89 -17.28 8.90 10.12
C GLN A 89 -18.22 7.80 10.58
N THR A 90 -18.23 7.55 11.88
CA THR A 90 -19.11 6.55 12.51
C THR A 90 -20.55 6.71 12.07
N GLY A 91 -21.18 5.63 11.65
CA GLY A 91 -22.58 5.59 11.23
C GLY A 91 -22.83 6.08 9.80
N ILE A 92 -21.81 6.49 9.05
CA ILE A 92 -21.98 6.83 7.63
C ILE A 92 -21.83 5.56 6.78
N THR A 93 -22.82 5.33 5.93
CA THR A 93 -22.77 4.25 4.95
C THR A 93 -21.90 4.64 3.77
N HIS A 94 -20.88 3.84 3.52
CA HIS A 94 -20.03 3.98 2.35
C HIS A 94 -20.39 2.89 1.34
N ALA A 95 -20.52 3.26 0.09
CA ALA A 95 -20.71 2.30 -0.97
C ALA A 95 -19.36 1.69 -1.36
N TRP A 96 -19.28 0.37 -1.42
CA TRP A 96 -18.08 -0.32 -1.83
C TRP A 96 -18.32 -1.17 -3.08
N TYR A 97 -17.41 -1.02 -4.04
CA TYR A 97 -17.51 -1.58 -5.39
C TYR A 97 -17.89 -3.08 -5.45
N ALA A 98 -17.36 -3.91 -4.57
CA ALA A 98 -17.56 -5.35 -4.64
C ALA A 98 -18.68 -5.88 -3.72
N TYR A 99 -19.14 -5.12 -2.73
CA TYR A 99 -19.96 -5.64 -1.64
C TYR A 99 -21.19 -4.79 -1.31
N GLY A 100 -21.49 -3.81 -2.14
CA GLY A 100 -22.62 -2.90 -1.92
C GLY A 100 -22.34 -1.85 -0.84
N SER A 101 -23.41 -1.22 -0.36
CA SER A 101 -23.29 -0.19 0.67
C SER A 101 -23.07 -0.80 2.04
N GLN A 102 -22.00 -0.40 2.71
CA GLN A 102 -21.68 -0.84 4.06
C GLN A 102 -21.39 0.35 4.97
N THR A 103 -21.82 0.24 6.22
CA THR A 103 -21.37 1.11 7.29
C THR A 103 -20.15 0.47 7.93
N PHE A 104 -19.06 1.21 8.06
CA PHE A 104 -17.88 0.74 8.75
C PHE A 104 -17.28 1.83 9.63
N ASP A 105 -16.64 1.43 10.69
CA ASP A 105 -15.96 2.29 11.63
C ASP A 105 -14.43 2.20 11.45
N SER A 106 -13.72 3.15 12.03
CA SER A 106 -12.27 3.09 12.09
C SER A 106 -11.83 1.77 12.74
N GLY A 107 -10.97 1.04 12.06
CA GLY A 107 -10.48 -0.28 12.51
C GLY A 107 -11.24 -1.47 11.91
N ASP A 108 -12.34 -1.27 11.23
CA ASP A 108 -12.96 -2.30 10.43
C ASP A 108 -12.08 -2.66 9.22
N TRP A 109 -12.16 -3.93 8.81
CA TRP A 109 -11.45 -4.36 7.62
C TRP A 109 -12.18 -3.88 6.36
N VAL A 110 -11.48 -3.10 5.54
CA VAL A 110 -12.01 -2.60 4.27
C VAL A 110 -10.91 -2.71 3.20
N TYR A 111 -11.13 -3.58 2.22
CA TYR A 111 -10.20 -3.67 1.10
C TYR A 111 -10.13 -2.35 0.33
N GLN A 112 -8.97 -1.71 0.31
CA GLN A 112 -8.78 -0.48 -0.43
C GLN A 112 -7.34 -0.30 -0.92
N ASN A 113 -7.20 0.24 -2.11
CA ASN A 113 -5.91 0.44 -2.75
C ASN A 113 -5.06 1.49 -2.02
N CYS A 114 -5.69 2.49 -1.44
CA CYS A 114 -4.97 3.59 -0.81
C CYS A 114 -4.16 3.18 0.40
N ASP A 115 -4.61 2.21 1.19
CA ASP A 115 -3.82 1.72 2.32
C ASP A 115 -2.47 1.20 1.84
N THR A 116 -2.47 0.45 0.73
CA THR A 116 -1.23 -0.08 0.17
C THR A 116 -0.43 0.98 -0.60
N GLN A 117 -1.11 1.94 -1.26
CA GLN A 117 -0.40 3.01 -1.98
C GLN A 117 0.38 3.93 -1.03
N VAL A 118 -0.21 4.34 0.10
CA VAL A 118 0.50 5.18 1.08
C VAL A 118 1.63 4.43 1.80
N LEU A 119 1.55 3.10 1.90
CA LEU A 119 2.67 2.29 2.41
C LEU A 119 3.93 2.45 1.55
N GLY A 120 3.78 2.59 0.23
CA GLY A 120 4.92 2.86 -0.65
C GLY A 120 5.63 4.16 -0.32
N GLU A 121 4.89 5.22 -0.01
CA GLU A 121 5.46 6.50 0.38
C GLU A 121 6.07 6.47 1.79
N ILE A 122 5.39 5.82 2.74
CA ILE A 122 5.95 5.58 4.09
C ILE A 122 7.29 4.86 3.97
N PHE A 123 7.34 3.84 3.10
CA PHE A 123 8.56 3.10 2.84
C PHE A 123 9.66 4.02 2.30
N PHE A 124 9.36 4.80 1.27
CA PHE A 124 10.31 5.73 0.67
C PHE A 124 10.87 6.73 1.69
N ARG A 125 10.00 7.33 2.51
CA ARG A 125 10.41 8.32 3.54
C ARG A 125 11.20 7.69 4.68
N ALA A 126 10.92 6.44 5.04
CA ALA A 126 11.63 5.73 6.10
C ALA A 126 12.99 5.22 5.66
N VAL A 127 13.07 4.68 4.44
CA VAL A 127 14.25 3.95 3.93
C VAL A 127 15.19 4.86 3.14
N GLY A 128 14.67 5.94 2.55
CA GLY A 128 15.44 6.86 1.72
C GLY A 128 15.71 6.34 0.29
N GLN A 129 15.04 5.25 -0.11
CA GLN A 129 15.08 4.71 -1.47
C GLN A 129 13.73 4.14 -1.86
N ASP A 130 13.47 4.02 -3.16
CA ASP A 130 12.22 3.47 -3.65
C ASP A 130 12.08 1.97 -3.38
N ILE A 131 10.82 1.52 -3.30
CA ILE A 131 10.47 0.16 -2.92
C ILE A 131 10.98 -0.89 -3.92
N LYS A 132 11.08 -0.55 -5.22
CA LYS A 132 11.57 -1.47 -6.25
C LYS A 132 13.07 -1.71 -6.11
N SER A 133 13.85 -0.64 -5.96
CA SER A 133 15.31 -0.71 -5.73
C SER A 133 15.66 -1.50 -4.47
N PHE A 134 14.86 -1.31 -3.41
CA PHE A 134 15.01 -2.10 -2.19
C PHE A 134 14.67 -3.57 -2.42
N ALA A 135 13.54 -3.84 -3.09
CA ALA A 135 13.12 -5.21 -3.41
C ALA A 135 14.14 -5.93 -4.29
N ASP A 136 14.72 -5.25 -5.28
CA ASP A 136 15.78 -5.80 -6.12
C ASP A 136 17.00 -6.23 -5.29
N THR A 137 17.39 -5.41 -4.32
CA THR A 137 18.56 -5.65 -3.49
C THR A 137 18.35 -6.77 -2.47
N TYR A 138 17.23 -6.73 -1.76
CA TYR A 138 17.05 -7.52 -0.54
C TYR A 138 16.07 -8.70 -0.69
N LEU A 139 15.34 -8.78 -1.79
CA LEU A 139 14.41 -9.86 -2.07
C LEU A 139 14.69 -10.49 -3.43
N PHE A 140 14.52 -9.76 -4.51
CA PHE A 140 14.49 -10.33 -5.86
C PHE A 140 15.84 -10.95 -6.25
N SER A 141 16.95 -10.24 -6.08
CA SER A 141 18.28 -10.79 -6.38
C SER A 141 18.60 -12.02 -5.54
N LYS A 142 18.12 -12.08 -4.30
CA LYS A 142 18.35 -13.19 -3.38
C LYS A 142 17.69 -14.50 -3.82
N ILE A 143 16.54 -14.39 -4.47
CA ILE A 143 15.77 -15.54 -4.97
C ILE A 143 15.89 -15.72 -6.49
N GLY A 144 16.86 -15.06 -7.11
CA GLY A 144 17.17 -15.18 -8.53
C GLY A 144 16.06 -14.60 -9.45
N ILE A 145 15.39 -13.53 -9.03
CA ILE A 145 14.54 -12.69 -9.86
C ILE A 145 15.38 -11.49 -10.29
N THR A 146 15.44 -11.22 -11.58
CA THR A 146 16.19 -10.09 -12.12
C THR A 146 15.31 -8.85 -12.26
N SER A 147 15.91 -7.66 -12.21
CA SER A 147 15.18 -6.41 -12.43
C SER A 147 14.53 -6.31 -13.82
N VAL A 148 15.02 -7.07 -14.78
CA VAL A 148 14.43 -7.16 -16.14
C VAL A 148 13.19 -8.05 -16.17
N SER A 149 13.11 -9.04 -15.28
CA SER A 149 11.97 -9.96 -15.22
C SER A 149 10.88 -9.51 -14.24
N ALA A 150 11.12 -8.46 -13.47
CA ALA A 150 10.18 -7.88 -12.53
C ALA A 150 10.06 -6.37 -12.80
N ASP A 151 8.96 -5.96 -13.42
CA ASP A 151 8.65 -4.56 -13.70
C ASP A 151 7.52 -4.09 -12.79
N TRP A 152 7.73 -2.96 -12.11
CA TRP A 152 6.73 -2.36 -11.22
C TRP A 152 6.29 -1.02 -11.77
N TRP A 153 5.02 -0.92 -12.11
CA TRP A 153 4.48 0.26 -12.77
C TRP A 153 4.46 1.47 -11.84
N ARG A 154 4.41 2.64 -12.46
CA ARG A 154 4.36 3.94 -11.78
C ARG A 154 3.17 4.74 -12.26
N ASP A 155 2.71 5.69 -11.43
CA ASP A 155 1.80 6.74 -11.89
C ASP A 155 2.53 7.76 -12.78
N ASN A 156 1.79 8.77 -13.28
CA ASN A 156 2.31 9.75 -14.22
C ASN A 156 2.88 10.99 -13.53
N THR A 157 2.90 11.02 -12.20
CA THR A 157 3.39 12.20 -11.50
C THR A 157 4.90 12.22 -11.40
N SER A 158 5.46 13.43 -11.30
CA SER A 158 6.87 13.65 -10.97
C SER A 158 7.12 13.82 -9.46
N GLY A 159 6.15 13.48 -8.61
CA GLY A 159 6.15 13.65 -7.16
C GLY A 159 7.47 13.46 -6.42
N ASN A 160 7.46 12.91 -5.22
CA ASN A 160 8.68 12.73 -4.41
C ASN A 160 9.67 11.71 -5.00
N GLN A 161 9.23 10.85 -5.90
CA GLN A 161 10.07 9.88 -6.60
C GLN A 161 10.24 10.30 -8.05
N ALA A 162 11.48 10.41 -8.50
CA ALA A 162 11.78 10.73 -9.88
C ALA A 162 11.08 9.73 -10.82
N ASN A 163 10.37 10.23 -11.82
CA ASN A 163 9.57 9.44 -12.77
C ASN A 163 8.28 8.81 -12.22
N GLY A 164 7.67 9.40 -11.21
CA GLY A 164 6.39 8.94 -10.64
C GLY A 164 6.52 8.01 -9.43
N ASN A 165 5.41 7.80 -8.73
CA ASN A 165 5.35 6.92 -7.58
C ASN A 165 5.05 5.49 -8.03
N TYR A 166 5.70 4.49 -7.45
CA TYR A 166 5.35 3.09 -7.69
C TYR A 166 3.91 2.80 -7.25
N LEU A 167 3.18 2.05 -8.07
CA LEU A 167 1.82 1.61 -7.77
C LEU A 167 1.89 0.41 -6.81
N THR A 168 2.05 0.70 -5.52
CA THR A 168 2.29 -0.35 -4.51
C THR A 168 1.06 -1.17 -4.18
N TYR A 169 -0.12 -0.73 -4.61
CA TYR A 169 -1.37 -1.50 -4.50
C TYR A 169 -1.54 -2.54 -5.61
N CYS A 170 -0.77 -2.45 -6.72
CA CYS A 170 -0.88 -3.37 -7.86
C CYS A 170 0.41 -3.39 -8.70
N CYS A 171 0.24 -4.01 -9.87
CA CYS A 171 1.00 -3.69 -11.08
C CYS A 171 2.48 -4.00 -11.01
N LEU A 172 2.83 -5.03 -10.23
CA LEU A 172 4.13 -5.68 -10.29
C LEU A 172 4.04 -6.84 -11.27
N ASP A 173 4.57 -6.65 -12.46
CA ASP A 173 4.62 -7.65 -13.51
C ASP A 173 5.88 -8.51 -13.37
N MET A 174 5.71 -9.81 -13.42
CA MET A 174 6.82 -10.75 -13.47
C MET A 174 6.41 -12.06 -14.13
N THR A 175 7.38 -12.89 -14.47
CA THR A 175 7.08 -14.18 -15.06
C THR A 175 6.38 -15.11 -14.05
N ALA A 176 5.57 -16.05 -14.54
CA ALA A 176 4.94 -17.06 -13.67
C ALA A 176 5.97 -17.84 -12.83
N ARG A 177 7.17 -18.06 -13.39
CA ARG A 177 8.28 -18.71 -12.68
C ARG A 177 8.78 -17.85 -11.52
N ASP A 178 8.85 -16.55 -11.67
CA ASP A 178 9.31 -15.64 -10.62
C ASP A 178 8.27 -15.50 -9.52
N PHE A 179 6.97 -15.47 -9.86
CA PHE A 179 5.90 -15.59 -8.86
C PHE A 179 6.01 -16.90 -8.06
N ALA A 180 6.30 -18.02 -8.74
CA ALA A 180 6.48 -19.29 -8.06
C ALA A 180 7.66 -19.29 -7.08
N LYS A 181 8.74 -18.53 -7.34
CA LYS A 181 9.86 -18.36 -6.39
C LYS A 181 9.42 -17.64 -5.11
N ILE A 182 8.58 -16.59 -5.24
CA ILE A 182 8.02 -15.90 -4.07
C ILE A 182 7.12 -16.83 -3.27
N ALA A 183 6.25 -17.59 -3.94
CA ALA A 183 5.40 -18.58 -3.27
C ALA A 183 6.24 -19.65 -2.55
N LEU A 184 7.29 -20.17 -3.19
CA LEU A 184 8.18 -21.15 -2.60
C LEU A 184 8.93 -20.58 -1.39
N LEU A 185 9.37 -19.32 -1.45
CA LEU A 185 9.99 -18.64 -0.32
C LEU A 185 9.04 -18.57 0.89
N LEU A 186 7.76 -18.26 0.66
CA LEU A 186 6.75 -18.20 1.73
C LEU A 186 6.46 -19.58 2.32
N ILE A 187 6.34 -20.63 1.48
CA ILE A 187 6.09 -22.02 1.93
C ILE A 187 7.28 -22.54 2.77
N ASN A 188 8.48 -22.04 2.50
CA ASN A 188 9.70 -22.40 3.23
C ASN A 188 10.00 -21.42 4.38
N ASP A 189 8.99 -20.81 5.00
CA ASP A 189 9.14 -19.91 6.15
C ASP A 189 10.17 -18.79 5.93
N GLY A 190 10.21 -18.26 4.71
CA GLY A 190 11.12 -17.18 4.34
C GLY A 190 12.57 -17.61 4.10
N VAL A 191 12.86 -18.90 4.04
CA VAL A 191 14.22 -19.43 3.78
C VAL A 191 14.39 -19.74 2.29
N TRP A 192 15.49 -19.27 1.71
CA TRP A 192 15.89 -19.58 0.34
C TRP A 192 17.33 -20.10 0.28
N LEU A 193 17.52 -21.34 -0.19
CA LEU A 193 18.83 -21.99 -0.28
C LEU A 193 19.65 -21.93 1.02
N GLY A 194 18.95 -22.00 2.17
CA GLY A 194 19.58 -21.96 3.50
C GLY A 194 19.80 -20.54 4.07
N GLU A 195 19.49 -19.48 3.33
CA GLU A 195 19.52 -18.09 3.80
C GLU A 195 18.10 -17.64 4.22
N GLN A 196 17.97 -17.05 5.42
CA GLN A 196 16.72 -16.43 5.86
C GLN A 196 16.55 -15.10 5.15
N ILE A 197 15.59 -15.00 4.23
CA ILE A 197 15.28 -13.79 3.45
C ILE A 197 14.16 -13.00 4.09
N ILE A 198 13.08 -13.68 4.49
CA ILE A 198 11.96 -13.05 5.22
C ILE A 198 12.16 -13.33 6.70
N PRO A 199 12.15 -12.30 7.57
CA PRO A 199 12.32 -12.51 9.01
C PRO A 199 11.23 -13.42 9.58
N VAL A 200 11.63 -14.31 10.51
CA VAL A 200 10.70 -15.24 11.18
C VAL A 200 9.67 -14.47 12.04
N SER A 201 10.03 -13.28 12.49
CA SER A 201 9.17 -12.42 13.30
C SER A 201 8.08 -11.68 12.51
N TYR A 202 8.10 -11.76 11.20
CA TYR A 202 7.16 -11.10 10.29
C TYR A 202 6.20 -12.12 9.68
#